data_ed2e5c9674e381683e4efb6eebc4ab09
#
_entry.id   ed2e5c9674e381683e4efb6eebc4ab09
#
_cell.length_a   1.000
_cell.length_b   1.000
_cell.length_c   1.000
_cell.angle_alpha   90.00
_cell.angle_beta   90.00
_cell.angle_gamma   90.00
#
_symmetry.space_group_name_H-M   'P 1'
#
loop_
_entity.id
_entity.type
_entity.pdbx_description
1 polymer ?
#
loop_
_entity_poly.entity_id
_entity_poly.type
_entity_poly.pdbx_seq_one_letter_code
_entity_poly.pdbx_strand_id
1 'polypeptide(L)'
;DENTAWLYTDGDILFGREAVEGEHKAYVPFPLIDWSKDMQAEYFTLFDPIGITEQCSEQEMFQAILEKWNGQEISFKESAFSLITFWTQSGDRICASHAAVLIEMDNGYLLFEKTNPESPYAATKFSSTDEVKQYLYRMMELDYARYDDQVGTYVILQNDRLL
;
A
#
# COMPACT_ATOMS: atom_id res chain seq x y z
N ASP A 1 -4.60 11.69 8.90
CA ASP A 1 -4.38 10.35 9.44
C ASP A 1 -2.94 9.93 9.14
N GLU A 2 -2.14 9.56 10.16
CA GLU A 2 -0.69 9.35 10.01
C GLU A 2 -0.38 8.26 8.97
N ASN A 3 -1.18 7.22 8.89
CA ASN A 3 -0.96 6.11 7.94
C ASN A 3 -1.21 6.52 6.47
N THR A 4 -2.12 7.42 6.22
CA THR A 4 -2.35 7.96 4.87
C THR A 4 -1.20 8.88 4.44
N ALA A 5 -0.54 9.57 5.38
CA ALA A 5 0.58 10.46 5.08
C ALA A 5 1.77 9.76 4.41
N TRP A 6 2.00 8.48 4.68
CA TRP A 6 3.12 7.72 4.14
C TRP A 6 2.97 7.41 2.66
N LEU A 7 1.76 7.02 2.24
CA LEU A 7 1.44 6.82 0.82
C LEU A 7 1.47 8.14 0.05
N TYR A 8 1.03 9.22 0.68
CA TYR A 8 1.13 10.56 0.12
C TYR A 8 2.58 11.02 -0.08
N THR A 9 3.51 10.60 0.77
CA THR A 9 4.93 10.93 0.61
C THR A 9 5.51 10.32 -0.67
N ASP A 10 5.16 9.07 -0.99
CA ASP A 10 5.59 8.46 -2.25
C ASP A 10 4.89 9.10 -3.45
N GLY A 11 3.63 9.48 -3.33
CA GLY A 11 2.93 10.28 -4.33
C GLY A 11 3.62 11.63 -4.57
N ASP A 12 4.07 12.30 -3.54
CA ASP A 12 4.81 13.56 -3.64
C ASP A 12 6.12 13.38 -4.41
N ILE A 13 6.84 12.27 -4.20
CA ILE A 13 8.05 11.93 -4.97
C ILE A 13 7.70 11.67 -6.43
N LEU A 14 6.64 10.93 -6.71
CA LEU A 14 6.26 10.57 -8.07
C LEU A 14 5.75 11.77 -8.87
N PHE A 15 4.96 12.64 -8.24
CA PHE A 15 4.24 13.72 -8.92
C PHE A 15 4.87 15.09 -8.75
N GLY A 16 5.92 15.23 -7.97
CA GLY A 16 6.62 16.48 -7.74
C GLY A 16 5.82 17.49 -6.95
N ARG A 17 5.65 17.27 -5.66
CA ARG A 17 5.00 18.23 -4.79
C ARG A 17 5.82 19.50 -4.64
N GLU A 18 5.15 20.66 -4.66
CA GLU A 18 5.74 21.90 -4.15
C GLU A 18 6.11 21.70 -2.67
N ALA A 19 7.32 22.10 -2.30
CA ALA A 19 7.87 21.93 -0.96
C ALA A 19 6.89 22.50 0.09
N VAL A 20 6.27 21.62 0.88
CA VAL A 20 5.52 22.05 2.06
C VAL A 20 6.54 22.56 3.08
N GLU A 21 6.33 23.76 3.59
CA GLU A 21 7.10 24.30 4.69
C GLU A 21 6.91 23.42 5.94
N GLY A 22 7.95 22.69 6.35
CA GLY A 22 7.94 21.81 7.52
C GLY A 22 9.22 20.99 7.63
N GLU A 23 9.38 20.28 8.73
CA GLU A 23 10.60 19.53 9.07
C GLU A 23 10.88 18.32 8.15
N HIS A 24 9.91 17.87 7.35
CA HIS A 24 10.07 16.78 6.40
C HIS A 24 10.05 17.31 4.96
N LYS A 25 11.20 17.79 4.51
CA LYS A 25 11.40 18.22 3.12
C LYS A 25 11.86 17.03 2.27
N ALA A 26 10.94 16.29 1.67
CA ALA A 26 11.27 15.50 0.49
C ALA A 26 11.54 16.45 -0.67
N TYR A 27 12.80 16.67 -1.00
CA TYR A 27 13.17 17.56 -2.09
C TYR A 27 13.15 16.78 -3.41
N VAL A 28 12.05 16.88 -4.15
CA VAL A 28 12.00 16.37 -5.52
C VAL A 28 11.93 17.57 -6.46
N PRO A 29 13.01 17.85 -7.20
CA PRO A 29 13.11 19.06 -8.01
C PRO A 29 12.16 19.07 -9.22
N PHE A 30 11.60 17.91 -9.60
CA PHE A 30 10.64 17.77 -10.71
C PHE A 30 9.89 16.43 -10.60
N PRO A 31 8.67 16.34 -11.15
CA PRO A 31 7.89 15.10 -11.11
C PRO A 31 8.60 13.99 -11.89
N LEU A 32 8.57 12.77 -11.35
CA LEU A 32 9.03 11.57 -12.05
C LEU A 32 7.99 11.09 -13.06
N ILE A 33 6.71 11.41 -12.84
CA ILE A 33 5.58 11.06 -13.67
C ILE A 33 4.78 12.32 -13.96
N ASP A 34 4.56 12.61 -15.23
CA ASP A 34 3.73 13.74 -15.69
C ASP A 34 2.27 13.28 -15.82
N TRP A 35 1.60 13.13 -14.71
CA TRP A 35 0.18 12.85 -14.65
C TRP A 35 -0.64 14.10 -14.40
N SER A 36 -1.83 14.17 -15.00
CA SER A 36 -2.80 15.22 -14.68
C SER A 36 -3.19 15.15 -13.19
N LYS A 37 -3.68 16.26 -12.65
CA LYS A 37 -4.17 16.28 -11.26
C LYS A 37 -5.31 15.29 -11.01
N ASP A 38 -6.15 15.04 -12.02
CA ASP A 38 -7.23 14.07 -11.93
C ASP A 38 -6.66 12.64 -11.82
N MET A 39 -5.68 12.28 -12.65
CA MET A 39 -5.00 10.98 -12.54
C MET A 39 -4.25 10.81 -11.21
N GLN A 40 -3.66 11.88 -10.69
CA GLN A 40 -3.04 11.85 -9.35
C GLN A 40 -4.09 11.59 -8.26
N ALA A 41 -5.25 12.27 -8.35
CA ALA A 41 -6.35 12.05 -7.42
C ALA A 41 -6.88 10.60 -7.48
N GLU A 42 -7.06 10.06 -8.68
CA GLU A 42 -7.44 8.64 -8.88
C GLU A 42 -6.43 7.68 -8.25
N TYR A 43 -5.14 7.93 -8.40
CA TYR A 43 -4.09 7.13 -7.75
C TYR A 43 -4.27 7.08 -6.23
N PHE A 44 -4.53 8.21 -5.59
CA PHE A 44 -4.71 8.26 -4.14
C PHE A 44 -5.99 7.56 -3.67
N THR A 45 -7.04 7.53 -4.50
CA THR A 45 -8.29 6.84 -4.12
C THR A 45 -8.12 5.33 -3.93
N LEU A 46 -7.09 4.72 -4.53
CA LEU A 46 -6.73 3.32 -4.28
C LEU A 46 -6.55 3.03 -2.79
N PHE A 47 -6.01 3.99 -2.05
CA PHE A 47 -5.52 3.82 -0.68
C PHE A 47 -6.34 4.58 0.36
N ASP A 48 -7.39 5.30 -0.04
CA ASP A 48 -8.24 6.03 0.90
C ASP A 48 -8.82 5.09 1.97
N PRO A 49 -8.86 5.50 3.24
CA PRO A 49 -9.42 4.71 4.31
C PRO A 49 -10.91 4.41 4.09
N ILE A 50 -11.35 3.25 4.59
CA ILE A 50 -12.75 2.83 4.56
C ILE A 50 -13.30 2.92 5.99
N GLY A 51 -14.36 3.72 6.18
CA GLY A 51 -15.05 3.82 7.47
C GLY A 51 -15.82 2.53 7.78
N ILE A 52 -15.75 2.08 9.02
CA ILE A 52 -16.47 0.91 9.54
C ILE A 52 -17.11 1.25 10.88
N THR A 53 -18.15 0.51 11.24
CA THR A 53 -18.88 0.72 12.52
C THR A 53 -18.56 -0.30 13.58
N GLU A 54 -17.94 -1.42 13.18
CA GLU A 54 -17.59 -2.53 14.08
C GLU A 54 -16.32 -3.24 13.58
N GLN A 55 -15.81 -4.13 14.40
CA GLN A 55 -14.62 -4.90 14.04
C GLN A 55 -14.94 -5.90 12.91
N CYS A 56 -14.13 -5.87 11.86
CA CYS A 56 -14.28 -6.72 10.69
C CYS A 56 -13.39 -7.96 10.79
N SER A 57 -13.88 -9.06 10.23
CA SER A 57 -13.06 -10.21 9.86
C SER A 57 -12.23 -9.90 8.60
N GLU A 58 -11.24 -10.74 8.30
CA GLU A 58 -10.44 -10.65 7.05
C GLU A 58 -11.35 -10.63 5.80
N GLN A 59 -12.38 -11.47 5.77
CA GLN A 59 -13.31 -11.56 4.65
C GLN A 59 -14.16 -10.29 4.49
N GLU A 60 -14.61 -9.70 5.58
CA GLU A 60 -15.38 -8.45 5.56
C GLU A 60 -14.51 -7.26 5.12
N MET A 61 -13.26 -7.21 5.59
CA MET A 61 -12.29 -6.21 5.12
C MET A 61 -12.03 -6.34 3.62
N PHE A 62 -11.82 -7.56 3.14
CA PHE A 62 -11.64 -7.84 1.72
C PHE A 62 -12.82 -7.36 0.88
N GLN A 63 -14.04 -7.71 1.28
CA GLN A 63 -15.25 -7.27 0.59
C GLN A 63 -15.41 -5.75 0.58
N ALA A 64 -15.17 -5.09 1.72
CA ALA A 64 -15.25 -3.64 1.82
C ALA A 64 -14.26 -2.92 0.88
N ILE A 65 -13.04 -3.46 0.74
CA ILE A 65 -12.04 -2.93 -0.19
C ILE A 65 -12.50 -3.10 -1.64
N LEU A 66 -12.99 -4.29 -2.00
CA LEU A 66 -13.49 -4.54 -3.36
C LEU A 66 -14.71 -3.68 -3.70
N GLU A 67 -15.66 -3.53 -2.78
CA GLU A 67 -16.83 -2.67 -2.97
C GLU A 67 -16.43 -1.22 -3.21
N LYS A 68 -15.46 -0.71 -2.43
CA LYS A 68 -14.91 0.62 -2.62
C LYS A 68 -14.29 0.77 -4.01
N TRP A 69 -13.39 -0.14 -4.40
CA TRP A 69 -12.73 -0.08 -5.69
C TRP A 69 -13.71 -0.20 -6.85
N ASN A 70 -14.68 -1.09 -6.76
CA ASN A 70 -15.75 -1.23 -7.76
C ASN A 70 -16.60 0.05 -7.87
N GLY A 71 -16.93 0.67 -6.74
CA GLY A 71 -17.68 1.93 -6.71
C GLY A 71 -16.91 3.11 -7.33
N GLN A 72 -15.59 3.00 -7.41
CA GLN A 72 -14.68 3.98 -8.03
C GLN A 72 -14.22 3.57 -9.44
N GLU A 73 -14.79 2.50 -10.00
CA GLU A 73 -14.46 1.94 -11.32
C GLU A 73 -12.97 1.53 -11.46
N ILE A 74 -12.30 1.24 -10.32
CA ILE A 74 -10.93 0.76 -10.30
C ILE A 74 -10.90 -0.68 -10.79
N SER A 75 -10.02 -0.97 -11.74
CA SER A 75 -9.79 -2.31 -12.28
C SER A 75 -8.32 -2.58 -12.52
N PHE A 76 -7.93 -3.83 -12.35
CA PHE A 76 -6.56 -4.27 -12.57
C PHE A 76 -6.43 -5.08 -13.85
N LYS A 77 -5.45 -4.73 -14.67
CA LYS A 77 -5.14 -5.49 -15.90
C LYS A 77 -4.21 -6.64 -15.58
N GLU A 78 -4.43 -7.77 -16.22
CA GLU A 78 -3.47 -8.88 -16.18
C GLU A 78 -2.12 -8.42 -16.76
N SER A 79 -1.06 -8.63 -15.98
CA SER A 79 0.32 -8.33 -16.38
C SER A 79 1.28 -9.11 -15.46
N ALA A 80 2.57 -9.10 -15.81
CA ALA A 80 3.62 -9.62 -14.92
C ALA A 80 3.82 -8.75 -13.65
N PHE A 81 3.17 -7.59 -13.59
CA PHE A 81 3.22 -6.67 -12.46
C PHE A 81 1.89 -6.68 -11.72
N SER A 82 1.94 -6.79 -10.42
CA SER A 82 0.78 -6.70 -9.55
C SER A 82 1.02 -5.68 -8.44
N LEU A 83 -0.02 -4.96 -8.09
CA LEU A 83 -0.02 -4.15 -6.88
C LEU A 83 -0.25 -5.07 -5.68
N ILE A 84 0.64 -5.00 -4.70
CA ILE A 84 0.43 -5.60 -3.39
C ILE A 84 0.00 -4.51 -2.43
N THR A 85 -1.07 -4.76 -1.67
CA THR A 85 -1.52 -3.86 -0.60
C THR A 85 -1.73 -4.65 0.69
N PHE A 86 -1.23 -4.11 1.78
CA PHE A 86 -1.47 -4.61 3.13
C PHE A 86 -2.42 -3.65 3.84
N TRP A 87 -3.57 -4.16 4.25
CA TRP A 87 -4.60 -3.38 4.91
C TRP A 87 -4.79 -3.86 6.34
N THR A 88 -4.93 -2.93 7.26
CA THR A 88 -5.20 -3.22 8.68
C THR A 88 -6.43 -2.45 9.14
N GLN A 89 -7.11 -3.01 10.12
CA GLN A 89 -8.14 -2.27 10.84
C GLN A 89 -7.48 -1.44 11.94
N SER A 90 -7.79 -0.15 11.96
CA SER A 90 -7.36 0.80 12.99
C SER A 90 -8.57 1.61 13.46
N GLY A 91 -9.06 1.31 14.66
CA GLY A 91 -10.26 1.92 15.21
C GLY A 91 -11.49 1.69 14.34
N ASP A 92 -12.10 2.77 13.88
CA ASP A 92 -13.30 2.81 13.03
C ASP A 92 -12.99 2.81 11.52
N ARG A 93 -11.79 2.36 11.13
CA ARG A 93 -11.34 2.41 9.72
C ARG A 93 -10.53 1.19 9.32
N ILE A 94 -10.62 0.83 8.03
CA ILE A 94 -9.67 -0.03 7.33
C ILE A 94 -8.72 0.88 6.56
N CYS A 95 -7.42 0.75 6.83
CA CYS A 95 -6.37 1.60 6.27
C CYS A 95 -5.36 0.77 5.50
N ALA A 96 -4.91 1.27 4.34
CA ALA A 96 -3.75 0.73 3.65
C ALA A 96 -2.49 1.07 4.46
N SER A 97 -1.86 0.06 5.03
CA SER A 97 -0.67 0.21 5.88
C SER A 97 0.63 0.03 5.11
N HIS A 98 0.58 -0.66 3.97
CA HIS A 98 1.73 -0.85 3.10
C HIS A 98 1.30 -1.09 1.65
N ALA A 99 2.16 -0.69 0.71
CA ALA A 99 1.99 -0.96 -0.71
C ALA A 99 3.33 -1.33 -1.35
N ALA A 100 3.30 -2.27 -2.30
CA ALA A 100 4.47 -2.76 -3.02
C ALA A 100 4.09 -3.18 -4.44
N VAL A 101 5.08 -3.42 -5.28
CA VAL A 101 4.90 -4.02 -6.61
C VAL A 101 5.48 -5.43 -6.60
N LEU A 102 4.67 -6.42 -6.95
CA LEU A 102 5.10 -7.79 -7.16
C LEU A 102 5.30 -8.02 -8.67
N ILE A 103 6.45 -8.55 -9.02
CA ILE A 103 6.82 -8.87 -10.40
C ILE A 103 6.95 -10.39 -10.51
N GLU A 104 6.12 -10.99 -11.36
CA GLU A 104 6.24 -12.41 -11.69
C GLU A 104 7.43 -12.63 -12.64
N MET A 105 8.26 -13.62 -12.34
CA MET A 105 9.44 -13.99 -13.11
C MET A 105 9.39 -15.49 -13.44
N ASP A 106 10.21 -15.95 -14.38
CA ASP A 106 10.30 -17.37 -14.77
C ASP A 106 10.55 -18.32 -13.58
N ASN A 107 11.24 -17.83 -12.54
CA ASN A 107 11.65 -18.65 -11.38
C ASN A 107 11.27 -17.94 -10.06
N GLY A 108 10.00 -17.59 -9.87
CA GLY A 108 9.48 -17.01 -8.64
C GLY A 108 9.04 -15.55 -8.79
N TYR A 109 9.26 -14.77 -7.77
CA TYR A 109 8.70 -13.41 -7.65
C TYR A 109 9.77 -12.44 -7.21
N LEU A 110 9.65 -11.19 -7.65
CA LEU A 110 10.42 -10.07 -7.15
C LEU A 110 9.45 -9.06 -6.53
N LEU A 111 9.57 -8.83 -5.24
CA LEU A 111 8.84 -7.77 -4.54
C LEU A 111 9.69 -6.50 -4.57
N PHE A 112 9.15 -5.44 -5.14
CA PHE A 112 9.75 -4.12 -5.16
C PHE A 112 8.97 -3.19 -4.24
N GLU A 113 9.62 -2.68 -3.21
CA GLU A 113 8.99 -1.92 -2.15
C GLU A 113 9.92 -0.91 -1.50
N LYS A 114 9.31 -0.08 -0.67
CA LYS A 114 9.98 0.79 0.29
C LYS A 114 9.39 0.49 1.67
N THR A 115 10.19 -0.12 2.54
CA THR A 115 9.70 -0.64 3.83
C THR A 115 9.28 0.46 4.82
N ASN A 116 9.79 1.66 4.65
CA ASN A 116 9.37 2.87 5.35
C ASN A 116 9.86 4.10 4.56
N PRO A 117 9.33 5.31 4.78
CA PRO A 117 9.65 6.50 4.00
C PRO A 117 11.13 6.89 4.00
N GLU A 118 11.86 6.54 5.04
CA GLU A 118 13.29 6.87 5.18
C GLU A 118 14.21 5.82 4.53
N SER A 119 13.67 4.62 4.27
CA SER A 119 14.43 3.52 3.66
C SER A 119 14.57 3.70 2.15
N PRO A 120 15.65 3.19 1.54
CA PRO A 120 15.72 3.08 0.09
C PRO A 120 14.70 2.05 -0.43
N TYR A 121 14.36 2.15 -1.71
CA TYR A 121 13.67 1.06 -2.39
C TYR A 121 14.52 -0.20 -2.39
N ALA A 122 13.86 -1.34 -2.17
CA ALA A 122 14.46 -2.66 -2.17
C ALA A 122 13.74 -3.57 -3.16
N ALA A 123 14.47 -4.54 -3.69
CA ALA A 123 13.94 -5.59 -4.54
C ALA A 123 14.34 -6.94 -3.95
N THR A 124 13.35 -7.67 -3.44
CA THR A 124 13.57 -8.95 -2.75
C THR A 124 12.97 -10.09 -3.55
N LYS A 125 13.75 -11.18 -3.72
CA LYS A 125 13.31 -12.38 -4.44
C LYS A 125 12.64 -13.38 -3.52
N PHE A 126 11.57 -14.01 -4.02
CA PHE A 126 10.81 -15.05 -3.35
C PHE A 126 10.54 -16.20 -4.31
N SER A 127 10.40 -17.42 -3.77
CA SER A 127 10.09 -18.62 -4.56
C SER A 127 8.58 -18.80 -4.77
N SER A 128 7.76 -18.20 -3.90
CA SER A 128 6.31 -18.30 -3.93
C SER A 128 5.61 -17.08 -3.37
N THR A 129 4.33 -16.92 -3.67
CA THR A 129 3.47 -15.90 -3.07
C THR A 129 3.25 -16.11 -1.58
N ASP A 130 3.29 -17.36 -1.10
CA ASP A 130 3.23 -17.67 0.35
C ASP A 130 4.43 -17.07 1.10
N GLU A 131 5.63 -17.15 0.52
CA GLU A 131 6.82 -16.51 1.10
C GLU A 131 6.68 -14.98 1.12
N VAL A 132 6.11 -14.40 0.06
CA VAL A 132 5.80 -12.95 0.02
C VAL A 132 4.83 -12.59 1.14
N LYS A 133 3.74 -13.33 1.30
CA LYS A 133 2.75 -13.13 2.35
C LYS A 133 3.36 -13.19 3.74
N GLN A 134 4.17 -14.22 4.02
CA GLN A 134 4.86 -14.39 5.30
C GLN A 134 5.84 -13.25 5.57
N TYR A 135 6.58 -12.82 4.57
CA TYR A 135 7.51 -11.70 4.68
C TYR A 135 6.79 -10.40 5.02
N LEU A 136 5.74 -10.07 4.29
CA LEU A 136 4.94 -8.85 4.52
C LEU A 136 4.32 -8.84 5.92
N TYR A 137 3.74 -9.98 6.33
CA TYR A 137 3.19 -10.10 7.69
C TYR A 137 4.29 -9.87 8.74
N ARG A 138 5.45 -10.52 8.58
CA ARG A 138 6.55 -10.38 9.53
C ARG A 138 7.12 -8.97 9.58
N MET A 139 7.19 -8.30 8.46
CA MET A 139 7.60 -6.90 8.38
C MET A 139 6.65 -6.01 9.19
N MET A 140 5.34 -6.19 9.01
CA MET A 140 4.32 -5.43 9.73
C MET A 140 4.32 -5.73 11.24
N GLU A 141 4.48 -7.00 11.65
CA GLU A 141 4.66 -7.35 13.07
C GLU A 141 5.83 -6.57 13.70
N LEU A 142 6.97 -6.51 13.01
CA LEU A 142 8.15 -5.82 13.51
C LEU A 142 7.94 -4.31 13.57
N ASP A 143 7.19 -3.75 12.64
CA ASP A 143 6.89 -2.32 12.63
C ASP A 143 5.93 -1.94 13.77
N TYR A 144 4.84 -2.67 13.95
CA TYR A 144 3.89 -2.46 15.05
C TYR A 144 4.56 -2.65 16.43
N ALA A 145 5.40 -3.66 16.57
CA ALA A 145 6.13 -3.91 17.82
C ALA A 145 7.06 -2.76 18.25
N ARG A 146 7.50 -1.89 17.32
CA ARG A 146 8.29 -0.68 17.66
C ARG A 146 7.48 0.35 18.45
N TYR A 147 6.16 0.29 18.35
CA TYR A 147 5.23 1.19 19.02
C TYR A 147 4.47 0.51 20.17
N ASP A 148 4.97 -0.64 20.66
CA ASP A 148 4.31 -1.49 21.67
C ASP A 148 2.88 -1.90 21.25
N ASP A 149 2.64 -2.08 19.97
CA ASP A 149 1.37 -2.45 19.37
C ASP A 149 1.45 -3.80 18.67
N GLN A 150 0.31 -4.34 18.28
CA GLN A 150 0.17 -5.61 17.57
C GLN A 150 -0.63 -5.41 16.30
N VAL A 151 -0.27 -6.16 15.26
CA VAL A 151 -1.07 -6.22 14.04
C VAL A 151 -2.44 -6.83 14.39
N GLY A 152 -3.49 -6.01 14.24
CA GLY A 152 -4.87 -6.46 14.42
C GLY A 152 -5.35 -7.32 13.26
N THR A 153 -6.66 -7.29 12.96
CA THR A 153 -7.18 -7.93 11.75
C THR A 153 -6.57 -7.25 10.53
N TYR A 154 -6.11 -8.05 9.57
CA TYR A 154 -5.46 -7.57 8.36
C TYR A 154 -5.88 -8.39 7.14
N VAL A 155 -5.65 -7.83 5.97
CA VAL A 155 -5.76 -8.51 4.68
C VAL A 155 -4.63 -8.06 3.75
N ILE A 156 -4.07 -9.02 3.01
CA ILE A 156 -3.06 -8.74 1.98
C ILE A 156 -3.67 -9.06 0.62
N LEU A 157 -3.64 -8.09 -0.28
CA LEU A 157 -4.17 -8.24 -1.63
C LEU A 157 -3.07 -8.20 -2.67
N GLN A 158 -3.23 -9.03 -3.69
CA GLN A 158 -2.55 -8.92 -4.97
C GLN A 158 -3.57 -8.43 -6.00
N ASN A 159 -3.50 -7.16 -6.38
CA ASN A 159 -4.55 -6.47 -7.11
C ASN A 159 -5.89 -6.60 -6.34
N ASP A 160 -6.92 -7.15 -6.98
CA ASP A 160 -8.26 -7.38 -6.46
C ASP A 160 -8.49 -8.79 -5.89
N ARG A 161 -7.41 -9.51 -5.54
CA ARG A 161 -7.47 -10.89 -5.02
C ARG A 161 -6.71 -11.00 -3.71
N LEU A 162 -7.13 -11.92 -2.86
CA LEU A 162 -6.35 -12.30 -1.66
C LEU A 162 -5.02 -12.92 -2.08
N LEU A 163 -3.93 -12.46 -1.45
CA LEU A 163 -2.60 -13.03 -1.61
C LEU A 163 -2.45 -14.29 -0.77
#